data_19f091c803601372d049aa43eb664851
#
_entry.id   19f091c803601372d049aa43eb664851
#
_cell.length_a   1.000
_cell.length_b   1.000
_cell.length_c   1.000
_cell.angle_alpha   90.00
_cell.angle_beta   90.00
_cell.angle_gamma   90.00
#
_symmetry.space_group_name_H-M   'P 1'
#
loop_
_entity.id
_entity.type
_entity.pdbx_description
1 polymer ?
#
loop_
_entity_poly.entity_id
_entity_poly.type
_entity_poly.pdbx_seq_one_letter_code
_entity_poly.pdbx_strand_id
1 'polypeptide(L)'
;MVFAEMEYPQHYSEFHAELLAFVHRHFSRVESGLQGDSYVWILDGEDKVAIDTFTSMKHLIKSPTAGAHVQKVIETLLQRFKLHVYQTPEREAHEDA
;
A
#
# COMPACT_ATOMS: atom_id res chain seq x y z
N MET A 1 -3.39 -4.91 9.51
CA MET A 1 -4.44 -5.53 8.67
C MET A 1 -4.20 -5.19 7.21
N VAL A 2 -4.51 -6.12 6.34
CA VAL A 2 -4.40 -5.95 4.88
C VAL A 2 -5.78 -5.64 4.33
N PHE A 3 -5.90 -4.57 3.57
CA PHE A 3 -7.19 -4.11 3.01
C PHE A 3 -7.33 -4.36 1.52
N ALA A 4 -6.22 -4.45 0.80
CA ALA A 4 -6.23 -4.64 -0.64
C ALA A 4 -4.89 -5.14 -1.15
N GLU A 5 -4.89 -5.73 -2.34
CA GLU A 5 -3.68 -6.13 -3.05
C GLU A 5 -3.68 -5.44 -4.41
N MET A 6 -2.53 -4.89 -4.79
CA MET A 6 -2.37 -4.28 -6.12
C MET A 6 -2.11 -5.34 -7.17
N GLU A 7 -2.66 -5.13 -8.36
CA GLU A 7 -2.50 -6.05 -9.49
C GLU A 7 -1.72 -5.34 -10.60
N TYR A 8 -0.61 -5.91 -11.01
CA TYR A 8 0.23 -5.39 -12.09
C TYR A 8 1.10 -6.53 -12.65
N PRO A 9 1.51 -6.46 -13.93
CA PRO A 9 2.26 -7.57 -14.55
C PRO A 9 3.74 -7.56 -14.24
N GLN A 10 4.33 -6.42 -13.89
CA GLN A 10 5.78 -6.29 -13.67
C GLN A 10 6.19 -6.94 -12.35
N HIS A 11 7.51 -7.09 -12.18
CA HIS A 11 8.08 -7.38 -10.86
C HIS A 11 7.89 -6.15 -9.97
N TYR A 12 7.75 -6.36 -8.65
CA TYR A 12 7.49 -5.24 -7.73
C TYR A 12 8.60 -4.18 -7.73
N SER A 13 9.84 -4.58 -8.00
CA SER A 13 10.95 -3.62 -8.03
C SER A 13 10.84 -2.66 -9.22
N GLU A 14 10.27 -3.13 -10.32
CA GLU A 14 10.02 -2.28 -11.50
C GLU A 14 8.80 -1.39 -11.29
N PHE A 15 7.78 -1.93 -10.63
CA PHE A 15 6.55 -1.18 -10.34
C PHE A 15 6.76 -0.09 -9.30
N HIS A 16 7.75 -0.22 -8.43
CA HIS A 16 8.01 0.70 -7.32
C HIS A 16 8.09 2.17 -7.77
N ALA A 17 8.85 2.45 -8.82
CA ALA A 17 9.04 3.83 -9.28
C ALA A 17 7.73 4.47 -9.77
N GLU A 18 6.92 3.70 -10.48
CA GLU A 18 5.63 4.17 -10.98
C GLU A 18 4.67 4.44 -9.83
N LEU A 19 4.60 3.54 -8.88
CA LEU A 19 3.77 3.69 -7.69
C LEU A 19 4.19 4.92 -6.88
N LEU A 20 5.48 5.05 -6.62
CA LEU A 20 6.02 6.15 -5.82
C LEU A 20 5.74 7.50 -6.47
N ALA A 21 5.92 7.60 -7.78
CA ALA A 21 5.65 8.84 -8.51
C ALA A 21 4.17 9.25 -8.40
N PHE A 22 3.26 8.29 -8.51
CA PHE A 22 1.84 8.54 -8.38
C PHE A 22 1.50 9.00 -6.95
N VAL A 23 2.01 8.30 -5.95
CA VAL A 23 1.73 8.59 -4.54
C VAL A 23 2.24 9.99 -4.17
N HIS A 24 3.44 10.37 -4.63
CA HIS A 24 3.99 11.70 -4.37
C HIS A 24 3.15 12.83 -4.98
N ARG A 25 2.42 12.56 -6.04
CA ARG A 25 1.54 13.57 -6.64
C ARG A 25 0.27 13.80 -5.84
N HIS A 26 -0.15 12.80 -5.05
CA HIS A 26 -1.45 12.83 -4.37
C HIS A 26 -1.35 12.98 -2.85
N PHE A 27 -0.19 12.73 -2.29
CA PHE A 27 0.02 12.78 -0.83
C PHE A 27 1.29 13.53 -0.51
N SER A 28 1.25 14.35 0.53
CA SER A 28 2.37 15.24 0.89
C SER A 28 3.41 14.61 1.79
N ARG A 29 3.02 13.63 2.62
CA ARG A 29 3.93 12.99 3.56
C ARG A 29 4.10 11.52 3.20
N VAL A 30 5.20 11.22 2.53
CA VAL A 30 5.48 9.89 2.01
C VAL A 30 6.90 9.48 2.38
N GLU A 31 7.06 8.26 2.89
CA GLU A 31 8.36 7.64 3.09
C GLU A 31 8.43 6.39 2.23
N SER A 32 9.59 6.07 1.69
CA SER A 32 9.71 4.95 0.77
C SER A 32 11.11 4.36 0.76
N GLY A 33 11.23 3.14 0.26
CA GLY A 33 12.49 2.47 0.07
C GLY A 33 12.35 1.26 -0.84
N LEU A 34 13.48 0.85 -1.40
CA LEU A 34 13.58 -0.34 -2.24
C LEU A 34 14.93 -0.99 -2.00
N GLN A 35 14.95 -1.97 -1.09
CA GLN A 35 16.12 -2.78 -0.78
C GLN A 35 15.67 -4.20 -0.55
N GLY A 36 15.61 -5.00 -1.62
CA GLY A 36 14.97 -6.30 -1.56
C GLY A 36 13.47 -6.12 -1.68
N ASP A 37 12.82 -5.67 -0.62
CA ASP A 37 11.39 -5.35 -0.66
C ASP A 37 11.16 -3.89 -1.06
N SER A 38 9.93 -3.62 -1.52
CA SER A 38 9.47 -2.27 -1.82
C SER A 38 8.53 -1.81 -0.73
N TYR A 39 8.68 -0.57 -0.27
CA TYR A 39 7.67 0.03 0.60
C TYR A 39 7.42 1.49 0.23
N VAL A 40 6.17 1.89 0.35
CA VAL A 40 5.70 3.27 0.21
C VAL A 40 4.73 3.51 1.36
N TRP A 41 5.08 4.39 2.29
CA TRP A 41 4.28 4.69 3.45
C TRP A 41 3.67 6.07 3.31
N ILE A 42 2.36 6.16 3.50
CA ILE A 42 1.62 7.42 3.46
C ILE A 42 1.25 7.78 4.89
N LEU A 43 1.68 8.96 5.32
CA LEU A 43 1.47 9.44 6.68
C LEU A 43 0.38 10.51 6.68
N ASP A 44 -0.61 10.36 7.56
CA ASP A 44 -1.73 11.28 7.70
C ASP A 44 -1.99 11.50 9.19
N GLY A 45 -1.38 12.56 9.74
CA GLY A 45 -1.43 12.81 11.18
C GLY A 45 -0.73 11.67 11.92
N GLU A 46 -1.46 10.98 12.79
CA GLU A 46 -0.96 9.81 13.52
C GLU A 46 -1.21 8.50 12.78
N ASP A 47 -1.95 8.55 11.69
CA ASP A 47 -2.29 7.37 10.91
C ASP A 47 -1.22 7.09 9.86
N LYS A 48 -1.03 5.81 9.55
CA LYS A 48 -0.12 5.38 8.49
C LYS A 48 -0.81 4.33 7.64
N VAL A 49 -0.71 4.49 6.32
CA VAL A 49 -1.09 3.46 5.36
C VAL A 49 0.18 2.98 4.68
N ALA A 50 0.49 1.70 4.83
CA ALA A 50 1.67 1.10 4.23
C ALA A 50 1.28 0.37 2.94
N ILE A 51 2.07 0.59 1.90
CA ILE A 51 1.93 -0.15 0.64
C ILE A 51 3.27 -0.84 0.44
N ASP A 52 3.32 -2.16 0.63
CA ASP A 52 4.61 -2.86 0.63
C ASP A 52 4.51 -4.31 0.18
N THR A 53 5.69 -4.91 -0.05
CA THR A 53 5.82 -6.30 -0.50
C THR A 53 6.47 -7.20 0.56
N PHE A 54 6.44 -6.80 1.85
CA PHE A 54 7.16 -7.53 2.90
C PHE A 54 6.67 -8.96 3.08
N THR A 55 5.41 -9.24 2.80
CA THR A 55 4.83 -10.58 2.95
C THR A 55 4.20 -11.11 1.66
N SER A 56 4.45 -10.45 0.53
CA SER A 56 3.86 -10.84 -0.76
C SER A 56 4.75 -10.36 -1.90
N MET A 57 4.62 -11.01 -3.06
CA MET A 57 5.31 -10.58 -4.29
C MET A 57 4.61 -9.40 -4.95
N LYS A 58 3.43 -9.02 -4.51
CA LYS A 58 2.70 -7.85 -4.96
C LYS A 58 2.50 -6.90 -3.79
N HIS A 59 2.32 -5.62 -4.08
CA HIS A 59 2.10 -4.62 -3.03
C HIS A 59 0.75 -4.86 -2.36
N LEU A 60 0.78 -4.90 -1.04
CA LEU A 60 -0.41 -4.97 -0.20
C LEU A 60 -0.63 -3.60 0.44
N ILE A 61 -1.89 -3.24 0.61
CA ILE A 61 -2.27 -1.99 1.28
C ILE A 61 -2.69 -2.32 2.70
N LYS A 62 -1.95 -1.78 3.66
CA LYS A 62 -2.03 -2.19 5.07
C LYS A 62 -2.19 -0.98 5.98
N SER A 63 -2.84 -1.19 7.11
CA SER A 63 -2.88 -0.21 8.20
C SER A 63 -3.15 -0.94 9.52
N PRO A 64 -2.66 -0.41 10.65
CA PRO A 64 -3.03 -0.97 11.96
C PRO A 64 -4.51 -0.84 12.26
N THR A 65 -5.16 0.20 11.70
CA THR A 65 -6.56 0.49 11.96
C THR A 65 -7.32 0.73 10.66
N ALA A 66 -8.60 0.37 10.65
CA ALA A 66 -9.51 0.74 9.57
C ALA A 66 -9.94 2.19 9.75
N GLY A 67 -10.38 2.82 8.67
CA GLY A 67 -10.91 4.18 8.76
C GLY A 67 -10.78 4.96 7.46
N ALA A 68 -11.11 6.25 7.54
CA ALA A 68 -11.12 7.14 6.39
C ALA A 68 -9.75 7.27 5.73
N HIS A 69 -8.66 7.16 6.49
CA HIS A 69 -7.30 7.24 5.95
C HIS A 69 -7.01 6.10 4.96
N VAL A 70 -7.48 4.89 5.26
CA VAL A 70 -7.32 3.74 4.36
C VAL A 70 -8.20 3.92 3.13
N GLN A 71 -9.45 4.31 3.33
CA GLN A 71 -10.40 4.49 2.25
C GLN A 71 -9.91 5.52 1.24
N LYS A 72 -9.37 6.62 1.73
CA LYS A 72 -8.82 7.69 0.89
C LYS A 72 -7.67 7.19 0.02
N VAL A 73 -6.77 6.40 0.59
CA VAL A 73 -5.64 5.84 -0.16
C VAL A 73 -6.15 4.88 -1.24
N ILE A 74 -7.06 3.97 -0.89
CA ILE A 74 -7.61 3.02 -1.85
C ILE A 74 -8.30 3.74 -3.00
N GLU A 75 -9.17 4.71 -2.71
CA GLU A 75 -9.89 5.46 -3.72
C GLU A 75 -8.94 6.22 -4.64
N THR A 76 -7.88 6.79 -4.08
CA THR A 76 -6.87 7.51 -4.86
C THR A 76 -6.13 6.57 -5.80
N LEU A 77 -5.68 5.42 -5.29
CA LEU A 77 -4.96 4.44 -6.11
C LEU A 77 -5.83 3.87 -7.23
N LEU A 78 -7.11 3.69 -6.99
CA LEU A 78 -8.05 3.18 -7.99
C LEU A 78 -8.22 4.12 -9.19
N GLN A 79 -7.81 5.38 -9.07
CA GLN A 79 -7.85 6.31 -10.21
C GLN A 79 -6.89 5.90 -11.32
N ARG A 80 -5.86 5.13 -11.00
CA ARG A 80 -4.84 4.73 -11.97
C ARG A 80 -4.53 3.24 -11.99
N PHE A 81 -4.63 2.57 -10.85
CA PHE A 81 -4.17 1.19 -10.71
C PHE A 81 -5.33 0.24 -10.50
N LYS A 82 -5.08 -1.03 -10.80
CA LYS A 82 -6.02 -2.10 -10.54
C LYS A 82 -5.72 -2.69 -9.17
N LEU A 83 -6.75 -2.81 -8.34
CA LEU A 83 -6.64 -3.37 -6.99
C LEU A 83 -7.68 -4.46 -6.80
N HIS A 84 -7.30 -5.47 -6.03
CA HIS A 84 -8.26 -6.39 -5.43
C HIS A 84 -8.52 -5.89 -4.00
N VAL A 85 -9.67 -5.28 -3.79
CA VAL A 85 -10.04 -4.75 -2.47
C VAL A 85 -10.78 -5.83 -1.70
N TYR A 86 -10.31 -6.13 -0.49
CA TYR A 86 -10.92 -7.17 0.33
C TYR A 86 -12.22 -6.66 0.96
N GLN A 87 -13.26 -7.49 0.97
CA GLN A 87 -14.50 -7.16 1.66
C GLN A 87 -14.28 -7.02 3.16
N THR A 88 -13.44 -7.89 3.70
CA THR A 88 -13.07 -7.87 5.12
C THR A 88 -11.55 -7.82 5.19
N PRO A 89 -10.98 -6.89 5.96
CA PRO A 89 -9.53 -6.83 6.12
C PRO A 89 -8.96 -8.15 6.66
N GLU A 90 -7.78 -8.51 6.19
CA GLU A 90 -7.10 -9.74 6.57
C GLU A 90 -5.90 -9.43 7.44
N ARG A 91 -5.59 -10.33 8.37
CA ARG A 91 -4.37 -10.25 9.17
C ARG A 91 -3.19 -10.77 8.37
N GLU A 92 -2.05 -10.12 8.55
CA GLU A 92 -0.80 -10.68 8.07
C GLU A 92 -0.33 -11.77 9.04
N ALA A 93 0.50 -12.70 8.54
CA ALA A 93 0.96 -13.83 9.35
C ALA A 93 1.66 -13.38 10.64
N HIS A 94 2.45 -12.30 10.60
CA HIS A 94 3.20 -11.84 11.76
C HIS A 94 2.39 -10.98 12.74
N GLU A 95 1.15 -10.62 12.41
CA GLU A 95 0.28 -9.87 13.32
C GLU A 95 -0.27 -10.74 14.45
N ASP A 96 -0.14 -12.04 14.35
CA ASP A 96 -0.63 -12.99 15.36
C ASP A 96 0.40 -13.28 16.45
N ALA A 97 1.54 -12.68 16.39
CA ALA A 97 2.61 -12.90 17.34
C ALA A 97 2.35 -12.24 18.70
#